data_f020f06c6e74a5d0d85a21997c4d0f36
#
_entry.id   f020f06c6e74a5d0d85a21997c4d0f36
#
_cell.length_a   1.000
_cell.length_b   1.000
_cell.length_c   1.000
_cell.angle_alpha   90.00
_cell.angle_beta   90.00
_cell.angle_gamma   90.00
#
_symmetry.space_group_name_H-M   'P 1'
#
loop_
_entity.id
_entity.type
_entity.pdbx_description
1 polymer ?
#
loop_
_entity_poly.entity_id
_entity_poly.type
_entity_poly.pdbx_seq_one_letter_code
_entity_poly.pdbx_strand_id
1 'polypeptide(L)'
;MLSYNSSFNQDISSWNTSKVTDMSYMFSGTAFNQDIGNWITSSVTEMNGMFSEAASFNQNIGSWDTSSVTNMVYMFSEATAFNQNLTGWCVSNITSEPELFAQDSALTEDNKPIWGTCPNYNINITASSNSDYTLSGTDANGAVSGDDVSITINVGETINFSVDAANHPFYIKTAQGTGTDN
;
A
#
# COMPACT_ATOMS: atom_id res chain seq x y z
N MET A 1 -6.30 16.29 -17.66
CA MET A 1 -6.98 16.34 -16.37
C MET A 1 -8.37 15.74 -16.56
N LEU A 2 -8.73 14.71 -15.79
CA LEU A 2 -10.00 13.97 -15.93
C LEU A 2 -11.07 14.48 -14.98
N SER A 3 -10.69 15.38 -14.05
CA SER A 3 -11.56 15.93 -12.99
C SER A 3 -12.85 16.53 -13.55
N TYR A 4 -13.94 16.34 -12.81
CA TYR A 4 -15.29 16.76 -13.13
C TYR A 4 -15.89 16.21 -14.45
N ASN A 5 -15.24 15.22 -15.07
CA ASN A 5 -15.88 14.44 -16.13
C ASN A 5 -16.73 13.33 -15.49
N SER A 6 -17.98 13.65 -15.15
CA SER A 6 -18.89 12.78 -14.41
C SER A 6 -19.20 11.43 -15.10
N SER A 7 -18.86 11.27 -16.37
CA SER A 7 -19.06 10.03 -17.12
C SER A 7 -17.75 9.24 -17.35
N PHE A 8 -16.60 9.77 -16.92
CA PHE A 8 -15.33 9.09 -17.15
C PHE A 8 -15.23 7.81 -16.29
N ASN A 9 -15.14 6.67 -16.95
CA ASN A 9 -14.92 5.35 -16.34
C ASN A 9 -14.24 4.40 -17.33
N GLN A 10 -13.19 4.85 -18.04
CA GLN A 10 -12.46 4.00 -18.98
C GLN A 10 -11.35 3.23 -18.26
N ASP A 11 -11.08 2.02 -18.75
CA ASP A 11 -9.93 1.22 -18.28
C ASP A 11 -8.61 1.91 -18.66
N ILE A 12 -7.85 2.26 -17.63
CA ILE A 12 -6.53 2.90 -17.71
C ILE A 12 -5.49 2.14 -16.89
N SER A 13 -5.78 0.89 -16.54
CA SER A 13 -4.90 0.02 -15.74
C SER A 13 -3.52 -0.17 -16.37
N SER A 14 -3.43 -0.11 -17.70
CA SER A 14 -2.19 -0.25 -18.46
C SER A 14 -1.32 1.01 -18.52
N TRP A 15 -1.73 2.12 -17.92
CA TRP A 15 -0.92 3.33 -17.93
C TRP A 15 0.37 3.15 -17.14
N ASN A 16 1.47 3.65 -17.71
CA ASN A 16 2.76 3.69 -17.02
C ASN A 16 2.83 4.94 -16.14
N THR A 17 2.64 4.75 -14.83
CA THR A 17 2.62 5.83 -13.84
C THR A 17 3.95 6.02 -13.11
N SER A 18 4.99 5.25 -13.44
CA SER A 18 6.26 5.19 -12.71
C SER A 18 7.03 6.52 -12.61
N LYS A 19 6.68 7.52 -13.43
CA LYS A 19 7.30 8.85 -13.42
C LYS A 19 6.33 9.96 -13.00
N VAL A 20 5.11 9.60 -12.60
CA VAL A 20 4.12 10.57 -12.15
C VAL A 20 4.47 11.01 -10.73
N THR A 21 4.53 12.32 -10.51
CA THR A 21 4.81 12.93 -9.21
C THR A 21 3.61 13.63 -8.60
N ASP A 22 2.61 13.97 -9.41
CA ASP A 22 1.41 14.69 -8.99
C ASP A 22 0.16 14.03 -9.59
N MET A 23 -0.70 13.52 -8.70
CA MET A 23 -2.00 12.92 -9.01
C MET A 23 -3.17 13.75 -8.45
N SER A 24 -2.91 15.00 -8.08
CA SER A 24 -3.92 15.88 -7.48
C SER A 24 -5.17 16.00 -8.35
N TYR A 25 -6.34 15.81 -7.75
CA TYR A 25 -7.66 15.93 -8.35
C TYR A 25 -7.90 15.09 -9.62
N MET A 26 -7.08 14.05 -9.85
CA MET A 26 -7.12 13.29 -11.11
C MET A 26 -8.51 12.73 -11.43
N PHE A 27 -9.20 12.20 -10.43
CA PHE A 27 -10.54 11.59 -10.56
C PHE A 27 -11.61 12.33 -9.78
N SER A 28 -11.34 13.56 -9.34
CA SER A 28 -12.31 14.36 -8.58
C SER A 28 -13.60 14.56 -9.39
N GLY A 29 -14.76 14.29 -8.76
CA GLY A 29 -16.10 14.43 -9.35
C GLY A 29 -16.37 13.52 -10.55
N THR A 30 -15.67 12.37 -10.67
CA THR A 30 -15.86 11.42 -11.77
C THR A 30 -16.66 10.18 -11.33
N ALA A 31 -17.18 9.41 -12.32
CA ALA A 31 -17.76 8.08 -12.09
C ALA A 31 -16.69 6.96 -12.13
N PHE A 32 -15.42 7.31 -12.06
CA PHE A 32 -14.31 6.36 -12.21
C PHE A 32 -14.35 5.28 -11.13
N ASN A 33 -14.31 4.01 -11.56
CA ASN A 33 -14.23 2.84 -10.67
C ASN A 33 -13.52 1.66 -11.36
N GLN A 34 -12.47 1.92 -12.15
CA GLN A 34 -11.66 0.86 -12.74
C GLN A 34 -10.48 0.52 -11.83
N ASP A 35 -10.01 -0.73 -11.93
CA ASP A 35 -8.87 -1.21 -11.16
C ASP A 35 -7.57 -0.48 -11.56
N ILE A 36 -6.96 0.15 -10.58
CA ILE A 36 -5.67 0.87 -10.68
C ILE A 36 -4.70 0.43 -9.57
N GLY A 37 -4.98 -0.69 -8.91
CA GLY A 37 -4.14 -1.22 -7.82
C GLY A 37 -2.70 -1.55 -8.24
N ASN A 38 -2.48 -1.81 -9.54
CA ASN A 38 -1.17 -2.09 -10.12
C ASN A 38 -0.36 -0.84 -10.53
N TRP A 39 -0.88 0.37 -10.32
CA TRP A 39 -0.14 1.59 -10.63
C TRP A 39 1.10 1.73 -9.75
N ILE A 40 2.19 2.21 -10.35
CA ILE A 40 3.44 2.50 -9.64
C ILE A 40 3.32 3.93 -9.10
N THR A 41 3.26 4.06 -7.76
CA THR A 41 3.03 5.34 -7.07
C THR A 41 4.26 5.84 -6.29
N SER A 42 5.36 5.11 -6.31
CA SER A 42 6.57 5.41 -5.52
C SER A 42 7.20 6.78 -5.76
N SER A 43 6.92 7.40 -6.92
CA SER A 43 7.41 8.76 -7.25
C SER A 43 6.40 9.87 -6.89
N VAL A 44 5.18 9.52 -6.45
CA VAL A 44 4.10 10.48 -6.23
C VAL A 44 4.30 11.21 -4.90
N THR A 45 4.25 12.54 -4.94
CA THR A 45 4.35 13.41 -3.76
C THR A 45 3.04 14.12 -3.43
N GLU A 46 2.15 14.28 -4.42
CA GLU A 46 0.89 14.99 -4.31
C GLU A 46 -0.29 14.10 -4.71
N MET A 47 -1.24 13.89 -3.77
CA MET A 47 -2.48 13.14 -3.98
C MET A 47 -3.72 13.89 -3.47
N ASN A 48 -3.59 15.22 -3.24
CA ASN A 48 -4.71 16.00 -2.71
C ASN A 48 -5.92 15.95 -3.65
N GLY A 49 -7.09 15.71 -3.08
CA GLY A 49 -8.37 15.64 -3.79
C GLY A 49 -8.47 14.58 -4.88
N MET A 50 -7.54 13.60 -4.95
CA MET A 50 -7.48 12.65 -6.07
C MET A 50 -8.81 11.96 -6.35
N PHE A 51 -9.56 11.57 -5.32
CA PHE A 51 -10.87 10.91 -5.40
C PHE A 51 -11.97 11.73 -4.73
N SER A 52 -11.77 13.04 -4.52
CA SER A 52 -12.82 13.90 -3.97
C SER A 52 -14.06 13.85 -4.84
N GLU A 53 -15.24 13.66 -4.22
CA GLU A 53 -16.53 13.53 -4.92
C GLU A 53 -16.61 12.34 -5.92
N ALA A 54 -15.65 11.41 -5.89
CA ALA A 54 -15.68 10.20 -6.72
C ALA A 54 -16.61 9.16 -6.09
N ALA A 55 -17.91 9.41 -6.13
CA ALA A 55 -18.93 8.66 -5.40
C ALA A 55 -19.02 7.16 -5.74
N SER A 56 -18.48 6.73 -6.88
CA SER A 56 -18.49 5.32 -7.32
C SER A 56 -17.19 4.58 -7.03
N PHE A 57 -16.10 5.30 -6.71
CA PHE A 57 -14.78 4.69 -6.58
C PHE A 57 -14.70 3.81 -5.32
N ASN A 58 -14.34 2.53 -5.49
CA ASN A 58 -14.10 1.59 -4.39
C ASN A 58 -13.12 0.47 -4.78
N GLN A 59 -12.08 0.78 -5.57
CA GLN A 59 -11.07 -0.21 -5.96
C GLN A 59 -9.97 -0.32 -4.90
N ASN A 60 -9.38 -1.52 -4.80
CA ASN A 60 -8.30 -1.78 -3.86
C ASN A 60 -7.01 -1.05 -4.30
N ILE A 61 -6.58 -0.10 -3.49
CA ILE A 61 -5.34 0.67 -3.64
C ILE A 61 -4.43 0.55 -2.41
N GLY A 62 -4.71 -0.42 -1.53
CA GLY A 62 -3.95 -0.64 -0.29
C GLY A 62 -2.47 -0.99 -0.51
N SER A 63 -2.12 -1.50 -1.71
CA SER A 63 -0.74 -1.83 -2.11
C SER A 63 0.06 -0.66 -2.68
N TRP A 64 -0.53 0.55 -2.78
CA TRP A 64 0.21 1.70 -3.30
C TRP A 64 1.36 2.11 -2.36
N ASP A 65 2.53 2.38 -2.94
CA ASP A 65 3.64 2.99 -2.22
C ASP A 65 3.36 4.48 -2.02
N THR A 66 3.06 4.86 -0.78
CA THR A 66 2.75 6.24 -0.38
C THR A 66 3.88 6.90 0.40
N SER A 67 5.05 6.25 0.49
CA SER A 67 6.19 6.70 1.30
C SER A 67 6.77 8.06 0.89
N SER A 68 6.57 8.46 -0.38
CA SER A 68 7.01 9.77 -0.89
C SER A 68 5.92 10.85 -0.78
N VAL A 69 4.67 10.48 -0.44
CA VAL A 69 3.54 11.42 -0.46
C VAL A 69 3.62 12.38 0.74
N THR A 70 3.41 13.65 0.44
CA THR A 70 3.44 14.74 1.44
C THR A 70 2.09 15.45 1.60
N ASN A 71 1.15 15.24 0.67
CA ASN A 71 -0.13 15.92 0.68
C ASN A 71 -1.27 15.00 0.24
N MET A 72 -2.25 14.78 1.13
CA MET A 72 -3.47 14.00 0.89
C MET A 72 -4.74 14.76 1.35
N VAL A 73 -4.69 16.08 1.42
CA VAL A 73 -5.84 16.92 1.78
C VAL A 73 -7.01 16.64 0.82
N TYR A 74 -8.23 16.44 1.33
CA TYR A 74 -9.46 16.13 0.56
C TYR A 74 -9.42 14.81 -0.24
N MET A 75 -8.45 13.92 -0.05
CA MET A 75 -8.21 12.80 -0.98
C MET A 75 -9.45 11.94 -1.26
N PHE A 76 -10.26 11.65 -0.23
CA PHE A 76 -11.50 10.87 -0.33
C PHE A 76 -12.73 11.64 0.16
N SER A 77 -12.67 12.97 0.23
CA SER A 77 -13.83 13.78 0.62
C SER A 77 -15.01 13.46 -0.28
N GLU A 78 -16.18 13.14 0.30
CA GLU A 78 -17.41 12.76 -0.43
C GLU A 78 -17.29 11.52 -1.35
N ALA A 79 -16.27 10.70 -1.18
CA ALA A 79 -16.14 9.40 -1.86
C ALA A 79 -17.05 8.35 -1.18
N THR A 80 -18.35 8.44 -1.39
CA THR A 80 -19.41 7.76 -0.61
C THR A 80 -19.42 6.23 -0.75
N ALA A 81 -18.72 5.64 -1.72
CA ALA A 81 -18.56 4.20 -1.85
C ALA A 81 -17.21 3.67 -1.30
N PHE A 82 -16.22 4.54 -1.09
CA PHE A 82 -14.85 4.11 -0.81
C PHE A 82 -14.68 3.62 0.63
N ASN A 83 -14.34 2.34 0.80
CA ASN A 83 -14.01 1.76 2.11
C ASN A 83 -12.96 0.62 1.98
N GLN A 84 -11.87 0.87 1.26
CA GLN A 84 -10.79 -0.10 1.13
C GLN A 84 -9.79 0.04 2.29
N ASN A 85 -9.10 -1.05 2.60
CA ASN A 85 -8.10 -1.08 3.66
C ASN A 85 -6.83 -0.33 3.24
N LEU A 86 -6.50 0.76 3.94
CA LEU A 86 -5.32 1.60 3.74
C LEU A 86 -4.29 1.47 4.89
N THR A 87 -4.47 0.53 5.81
CA THR A 87 -3.57 0.36 6.96
C THR A 87 -2.13 0.00 6.56
N GLY A 88 -1.94 -0.50 5.33
CA GLY A 88 -0.64 -0.77 4.73
C GLY A 88 0.08 0.45 4.15
N TRP A 89 -0.53 1.64 4.17
CA TRP A 89 0.12 2.83 3.63
C TRP A 89 1.20 3.38 4.57
N CYS A 90 2.39 3.65 4.02
CA CYS A 90 3.45 4.39 4.71
C CYS A 90 3.17 5.89 4.58
N VAL A 91 2.82 6.54 5.68
CA VAL A 91 2.46 7.97 5.73
C VAL A 91 3.33 8.75 6.73
N SER A 92 4.60 8.37 6.85
CA SER A 92 5.54 8.99 7.80
C SER A 92 5.77 10.49 7.56
N ASN A 93 5.57 10.97 6.32
CA ASN A 93 5.67 12.39 5.99
C ASN A 93 4.41 13.19 6.37
N ILE A 94 3.32 12.53 6.74
CA ILE A 94 2.03 13.14 7.07
C ILE A 94 1.72 12.82 8.52
N THR A 95 2.12 13.68 9.44
CA THR A 95 2.17 13.41 10.90
C THR A 95 0.80 13.41 11.59
N SER A 96 -0.24 13.87 10.92
CA SER A 96 -1.64 13.88 11.41
C SER A 96 -2.60 13.71 10.22
N GLU A 97 -3.84 13.29 10.50
CA GLU A 97 -4.86 13.20 9.45
C GLU A 97 -4.99 14.52 8.71
N PRO A 98 -4.88 14.50 7.35
CA PRO A 98 -5.03 15.72 6.55
C PRO A 98 -6.44 16.30 6.64
N GLU A 99 -6.54 17.60 6.43
CA GLU A 99 -7.84 18.29 6.39
C GLU A 99 -8.78 17.60 5.40
N LEU A 100 -9.98 17.26 5.89
CA LEU A 100 -11.07 16.66 5.12
C LEU A 100 -10.66 15.42 4.31
N PHE A 101 -9.64 14.67 4.78
CA PHE A 101 -9.11 13.48 4.08
C PHE A 101 -10.19 12.53 3.61
N ALA A 102 -11.17 12.24 4.47
CA ALA A 102 -12.25 11.30 4.21
C ALA A 102 -13.62 11.82 4.71
N GLN A 103 -13.81 13.14 4.72
CA GLN A 103 -15.10 13.72 5.14
C GLN A 103 -16.22 13.23 4.23
N ASP A 104 -17.35 12.81 4.84
CA ASP A 104 -18.54 12.33 4.13
C ASP A 104 -18.27 11.15 3.16
N SER A 105 -17.17 10.41 3.36
CA SER A 105 -16.87 9.15 2.67
C SER A 105 -17.38 7.93 3.45
N ALA A 106 -17.34 6.75 2.82
CA ALA A 106 -17.61 5.48 3.52
C ALA A 106 -16.39 4.92 4.28
N LEU A 107 -15.21 5.54 4.17
CA LEU A 107 -13.97 5.05 4.77
C LEU A 107 -14.04 5.08 6.29
N THR A 108 -13.98 3.89 6.90
CA THR A 108 -14.01 3.72 8.35
C THR A 108 -12.64 4.01 8.98
N GLU A 109 -12.63 4.37 10.27
CA GLU A 109 -11.39 4.60 11.03
C GLU A 109 -10.46 3.39 11.02
N ASP A 110 -11.02 2.16 11.09
CA ASP A 110 -10.26 0.91 11.08
C ASP A 110 -9.51 0.66 9.74
N ASN A 111 -9.95 1.30 8.68
CA ASN A 111 -9.36 1.19 7.34
C ASN A 111 -8.39 2.34 7.01
N LYS A 112 -8.27 3.35 7.86
CA LYS A 112 -7.33 4.45 7.67
C LYS A 112 -5.89 4.03 7.99
N PRO A 113 -4.87 4.68 7.41
CA PRO A 113 -3.47 4.49 7.83
C PRO A 113 -3.22 5.09 9.21
N ILE A 114 -2.15 4.63 9.88
CA ILE A 114 -1.69 5.25 11.14
C ILE A 114 -0.78 6.43 10.79
N TRP A 115 -1.31 7.63 10.91
CA TRP A 115 -0.62 8.87 10.52
C TRP A 115 0.73 9.06 11.20
N GLY A 116 1.71 9.55 10.43
CA GLY A 116 3.09 9.74 10.89
C GLY A 116 3.91 8.47 10.98
N THR A 117 3.41 7.35 10.49
CA THR A 117 4.10 6.05 10.56
C THR A 117 4.18 5.34 9.22
N CYS A 118 5.02 4.32 9.18
CA CYS A 118 4.97 3.26 8.17
C CYS A 118 4.62 1.94 8.85
N PRO A 119 3.96 1.02 8.15
CA PRO A 119 3.67 -0.31 8.70
C PRO A 119 4.93 -1.05 9.16
N ASN A 120 4.79 -1.76 10.26
CA ASN A 120 5.81 -2.68 10.77
C ASN A 120 5.27 -4.10 10.69
N TYR A 121 5.97 -4.95 9.98
CA TYR A 121 5.60 -6.35 9.84
C TYR A 121 6.45 -7.23 10.74
N ASN A 122 5.85 -8.30 11.29
CA ASN A 122 6.54 -9.25 12.12
C ASN A 122 6.43 -10.63 11.48
N ILE A 123 7.57 -11.22 11.15
CA ILE A 123 7.67 -12.57 10.60
C ILE A 123 8.36 -13.47 11.59
N ASN A 124 7.67 -14.53 11.99
CA ASN A 124 8.26 -15.61 12.79
C ASN A 124 8.86 -16.66 11.85
N ILE A 125 10.08 -17.05 12.11
CA ILE A 125 10.81 -18.07 11.37
C ILE A 125 11.11 -19.21 12.31
N THR A 126 10.64 -20.40 11.96
CA THR A 126 10.93 -21.64 12.70
C THR A 126 11.62 -22.63 11.77
N ALA A 127 12.55 -23.41 12.27
CA ALA A 127 13.14 -24.50 11.52
C ALA A 127 12.40 -25.80 11.87
N SER A 128 11.82 -26.44 10.86
CA SER A 128 11.14 -27.74 10.99
C SER A 128 12.08 -28.93 10.72
N SER A 129 13.16 -28.69 9.96
CA SER A 129 14.20 -29.67 9.65
C SER A 129 15.54 -28.96 9.37
N ASN A 130 16.58 -29.72 9.01
CA ASN A 130 17.89 -29.15 8.67
C ASN A 130 17.91 -28.35 7.35
N SER A 131 16.82 -28.33 6.59
CA SER A 131 16.73 -27.70 5.27
C SER A 131 15.49 -26.80 5.11
N ASP A 132 14.53 -26.85 6.04
CA ASP A 132 13.25 -26.19 5.84
C ASP A 132 12.97 -25.16 6.91
N TYR A 133 12.64 -23.94 6.48
CA TYR A 133 12.18 -22.87 7.33
C TYR A 133 10.72 -22.59 7.06
N THR A 134 9.91 -22.59 8.11
CA THR A 134 8.52 -22.16 8.03
C THR A 134 8.40 -20.70 8.47
N LEU A 135 7.83 -19.87 7.63
CA LEU A 135 7.56 -18.46 7.90
C LEU A 135 6.09 -18.28 8.24
N SER A 136 5.81 -17.47 9.25
CA SER A 136 4.45 -17.10 9.62
C SER A 136 4.40 -15.66 10.14
N GLY A 137 3.36 -14.92 9.77
CA GLY A 137 3.20 -13.52 10.16
C GLY A 137 2.37 -12.73 9.16
N THR A 138 2.73 -11.48 8.98
CA THR A 138 2.10 -10.60 7.97
C THR A 138 3.16 -9.80 7.24
N ASP A 139 2.90 -9.51 5.98
CA ASP A 139 3.67 -8.59 5.13
C ASP A 139 2.75 -7.58 4.43
N ALA A 140 3.28 -6.82 3.47
CA ALA A 140 2.51 -5.82 2.73
C ALA A 140 1.32 -6.41 1.95
N ASN A 141 1.33 -7.70 1.63
CA ASN A 141 0.26 -8.41 0.93
C ASN A 141 -0.70 -9.14 1.87
N GLY A 142 -0.44 -9.15 3.18
CA GLY A 142 -1.29 -9.79 4.19
C GLY A 142 -0.62 -10.95 4.91
N ALA A 143 -1.37 -12.05 5.14
CA ALA A 143 -0.88 -13.19 5.89
C ALA A 143 0.20 -13.96 5.12
N VAL A 144 1.33 -14.22 5.80
CA VAL A 144 2.42 -15.05 5.31
C VAL A 144 2.41 -16.35 6.11
N SER A 145 2.35 -17.51 5.45
CA SER A 145 2.42 -18.82 6.09
C SER A 145 2.91 -19.87 5.12
N GLY A 146 3.95 -20.60 5.48
CA GLY A 146 4.47 -21.73 4.71
C GLY A 146 5.99 -21.79 4.65
N ASP A 147 6.49 -22.75 3.89
CA ASP A 147 7.90 -22.97 3.64
C ASP A 147 8.29 -22.22 2.36
N ASP A 148 9.48 -21.60 2.36
CA ASP A 148 10.04 -20.88 1.19
C ASP A 148 9.12 -19.79 0.60
N VAL A 149 8.27 -19.16 1.39
CA VAL A 149 7.35 -18.12 0.93
C VAL A 149 8.10 -16.81 0.67
N SER A 150 7.63 -16.07 -0.34
CA SER A 150 8.11 -14.72 -0.60
C SER A 150 7.48 -13.74 0.40
N ILE A 151 8.27 -12.77 0.84
CA ILE A 151 7.83 -11.68 1.71
C ILE A 151 7.89 -10.39 0.91
N THR A 152 6.84 -9.60 0.98
CA THR A 152 6.75 -8.30 0.31
C THR A 152 6.75 -7.17 1.32
N ILE A 153 7.62 -6.19 1.13
CA ILE A 153 7.63 -4.93 1.87
C ILE A 153 7.72 -3.76 0.88
N ASN A 154 7.09 -2.65 1.22
CA ASN A 154 7.23 -1.41 0.44
C ASN A 154 8.34 -0.54 1.03
N VAL A 155 8.78 0.46 0.25
CA VAL A 155 9.80 1.41 0.70
C VAL A 155 9.30 2.17 1.94
N GLY A 156 10.15 2.25 2.96
CA GLY A 156 9.83 2.91 4.23
C GLY A 156 9.21 2.02 5.30
N GLU A 157 8.72 0.83 4.94
CA GLU A 157 8.20 -0.15 5.90
C GLU A 157 9.32 -0.88 6.65
N THR A 158 9.00 -1.36 7.83
CA THR A 158 9.92 -2.15 8.65
C THR A 158 9.44 -3.59 8.76
N ILE A 159 10.36 -4.52 8.58
CA ILE A 159 10.09 -5.93 8.86
C ILE A 159 10.97 -6.41 10.02
N ASN A 160 10.34 -7.09 10.98
CA ASN A 160 11.02 -7.71 12.11
C ASN A 160 10.98 -9.23 11.93
N PHE A 161 12.15 -9.86 12.00
CA PHE A 161 12.25 -11.31 12.00
C PHE A 161 12.46 -11.82 13.42
N SER A 162 11.55 -12.69 13.89
CA SER A 162 11.75 -13.48 15.11
C SER A 162 12.18 -14.87 14.68
N VAL A 163 13.45 -15.22 14.93
CA VAL A 163 14.04 -16.47 14.47
C VAL A 163 14.16 -17.44 15.64
N ASP A 164 13.40 -18.51 15.61
CA ASP A 164 13.53 -19.67 16.49
C ASP A 164 14.02 -20.88 15.68
N ALA A 165 15.29 -20.84 15.34
CA ALA A 165 15.95 -21.80 14.48
C ALA A 165 17.34 -22.16 15.05
N ALA A 166 17.36 -22.71 16.27
CA ALA A 166 18.60 -23.08 16.95
C ALA A 166 19.44 -24.04 16.08
N ASN A 167 20.72 -23.67 15.85
CA ASN A 167 21.69 -24.36 14.98
C ASN A 167 21.37 -24.37 13.48
N HIS A 168 20.43 -23.53 13.03
CA HIS A 168 20.13 -23.32 11.62
C HIS A 168 20.49 -21.89 11.24
N PRO A 169 21.50 -21.64 10.40
CA PRO A 169 21.87 -20.29 9.98
C PRO A 169 20.76 -19.70 9.09
N PHE A 170 20.27 -18.52 9.46
CA PHE A 170 19.35 -17.71 8.65
C PHE A 170 20.07 -16.49 8.09
N TYR A 171 19.97 -16.27 6.80
CA TYR A 171 20.63 -15.15 6.12
C TYR A 171 19.63 -14.34 5.30
N ILE A 172 19.66 -13.02 5.46
CA ILE A 172 18.95 -12.08 4.57
C ILE A 172 19.94 -11.71 3.45
N LYS A 173 19.59 -12.01 2.21
CA LYS A 173 20.38 -11.66 1.03
C LYS A 173 19.77 -10.43 0.36
N THR A 174 20.63 -9.50 -0.09
CA THR A 174 20.23 -8.28 -0.83
C THR A 174 20.05 -8.52 -2.33
N ALA A 175 20.30 -9.76 -2.81
CA ALA A 175 20.09 -10.16 -4.20
C ALA A 175 19.57 -11.59 -4.24
N GLN A 176 18.80 -11.91 -5.29
CA GLN A 176 18.33 -13.26 -5.52
C GLN A 176 19.53 -14.18 -5.80
N GLY A 177 19.84 -15.08 -4.87
CA GLY A 177 20.87 -16.10 -5.01
C GLY A 177 20.23 -17.47 -5.23
N THR A 178 20.83 -18.31 -6.03
CA THR A 178 20.47 -19.72 -6.14
C THR A 178 21.05 -20.43 -4.91
N GLY A 179 20.30 -20.65 -3.87
CA GLY A 179 20.51 -21.30 -2.56
C GLY A 179 21.77 -22.12 -2.21
N THR A 180 22.84 -22.04 -2.99
CA THR A 180 24.06 -22.86 -2.85
C THR A 180 25.32 -22.07 -2.46
N ASP A 181 25.20 -20.76 -2.22
CA ASP A 181 26.35 -19.96 -1.79
C ASP A 181 26.40 -19.90 -0.27
N ASN A 182 27.29 -20.72 0.31
CA ASN A 182 27.74 -20.67 1.71
C ASN A 182 28.60 -19.44 1.95
#